data_514e3f4de5151ae138ce98c81af7ea18
#
_entry.id   514e3f4de5151ae138ce98c81af7ea18
#
_cell.length_a   1.000
_cell.length_b   1.000
_cell.length_c   1.000
_cell.angle_alpha   90.00
_cell.angle_beta   90.00
_cell.angle_gamma   90.00
#
_symmetry.space_group_name_H-M   'P 1'
#
loop_
_entity.id
_entity.type
_entity.pdbx_description
1 polymer ?
#
loop_
_entity_poly.entity_id
_entity_poly.type
_entity_poly.pdbx_seq_one_letter_code
_entity_poly.pdbx_strand_id
1 'polypeptide(L)'
;MATKWTIGGDANDPQRLAEFWAAALGYILEPGYDYPEGASIVDPDGVGPAIGFLRVPEPKTSKNRLHIDIRVAGSDEHDAAAIQRMRTKAAELVKLGAVQVREEFWAPGVLANVIMLDPEGNEFCVG
;
A
#
# COMPACT_ATOMS: atom_id res chain seq x y z
N MET A 1 17.44 -6.25 -20.35
CA MET A 1 16.81 -6.65 -19.08
C MET A 1 16.73 -5.45 -18.14
N ALA A 2 15.72 -5.42 -17.31
CA ALA A 2 15.56 -4.35 -16.36
C ALA A 2 16.56 -4.45 -15.20
N THR A 3 16.98 -3.31 -14.69
CA THR A 3 17.81 -3.22 -13.50
C THR A 3 16.97 -3.51 -12.25
N LYS A 4 17.54 -4.21 -11.27
CA LYS A 4 16.89 -4.40 -9.96
C LYS A 4 16.70 -3.04 -9.27
N TRP A 5 15.58 -2.89 -8.61
CA TRP A 5 15.25 -1.67 -7.87
C TRP A 5 14.39 -1.99 -6.67
N THR A 6 14.38 -1.09 -5.72
CA THR A 6 13.57 -1.16 -4.51
C THR A 6 12.88 0.18 -4.29
N ILE A 7 11.90 0.21 -3.39
CA ILE A 7 11.20 1.43 -3.02
C ILE A 7 11.67 1.84 -1.63
N GLY A 8 12.02 3.11 -1.46
CA GLY A 8 12.30 3.70 -0.16
C GLY A 8 11.23 4.71 0.21
N GLY A 9 10.81 4.69 1.46
CA GLY A 9 9.87 5.64 2.01
C GLY A 9 10.33 6.17 3.36
N ASP A 10 9.89 7.37 3.71
CA ASP A 10 10.11 7.96 5.01
C ASP A 10 8.92 7.65 5.94
N ALA A 11 9.17 7.47 7.22
CA ALA A 11 8.16 7.11 8.19
C ALA A 11 8.47 7.69 9.57
N ASN A 12 7.43 8.04 10.32
CA ASN A 12 7.61 8.38 11.73
C ASN A 12 7.75 7.13 12.59
N ASP A 13 7.06 6.06 12.24
CA ASP A 13 7.17 4.74 12.87
C ASP A 13 7.37 3.67 11.78
N PRO A 14 8.65 3.44 11.37
CA PRO A 14 8.93 2.50 10.27
C PRO A 14 8.46 1.08 10.54
N GLN A 15 8.54 0.59 11.78
CA GLN A 15 8.13 -0.78 12.12
C GLN A 15 6.61 -0.96 11.93
N ARG A 16 5.82 -0.02 12.44
CA ARG A 16 4.37 -0.07 12.29
C ARG A 16 3.94 0.05 10.83
N LEU A 17 4.57 0.97 10.10
CA LEU A 17 4.27 1.17 8.68
C LEU A 17 4.66 -0.05 7.84
N ALA A 18 5.80 -0.67 8.13
CA ALA A 18 6.22 -1.92 7.49
C ALA A 18 5.24 -3.07 7.77
N GLU A 19 4.76 -3.22 9.01
CA GLU A 19 3.76 -4.23 9.36
C GLU A 19 2.46 -4.04 8.58
N PHE A 20 1.99 -2.80 8.47
CA PHE A 20 0.80 -2.48 7.67
C PHE A 20 0.99 -2.90 6.20
N TRP A 21 2.05 -2.43 5.58
CA TRP A 21 2.29 -2.69 4.16
C TRP A 21 2.61 -4.16 3.87
N ALA A 22 3.28 -4.87 4.78
CA ALA A 22 3.49 -6.30 4.66
C ALA A 22 2.14 -7.05 4.63
N ALA A 23 1.24 -6.74 5.55
CA ALA A 23 -0.10 -7.33 5.59
C ALA A 23 -0.94 -6.94 4.36
N ALA A 24 -0.86 -5.68 3.93
CA ALA A 24 -1.59 -5.18 2.77
C ALA A 24 -1.20 -5.87 1.45
N LEU A 25 0.09 -6.16 1.27
CA LEU A 25 0.66 -6.68 0.02
C LEU A 25 0.90 -8.20 0.04
N GLY A 26 0.76 -8.86 1.19
CA GLY A 26 1.16 -10.25 1.33
C GLY A 26 2.68 -10.41 1.38
N TYR A 27 3.39 -9.40 1.80
CA TYR A 27 4.83 -9.38 2.02
C TYR A 27 5.17 -9.85 3.43
N ILE A 28 6.45 -10.10 3.66
CA ILE A 28 7.00 -10.41 4.98
C ILE A 28 8.01 -9.34 5.39
N LEU A 29 8.25 -9.21 6.68
CA LEU A 29 9.35 -8.39 7.18
C LEU A 29 10.68 -9.01 6.72
N GLU A 30 11.61 -8.18 6.26
CA GLU A 30 12.90 -8.66 5.78
C GLU A 30 13.74 -9.19 6.95
N PRO A 31 14.14 -10.48 6.94
CA PRO A 31 14.92 -11.05 8.03
C PRO A 31 16.25 -10.30 8.25
N GLY A 32 16.56 -9.99 9.50
CA GLY A 32 17.79 -9.28 9.86
C GLY A 32 17.76 -7.78 9.63
N TYR A 33 16.65 -7.24 9.16
CA TYR A 33 16.48 -5.80 8.93
C TYR A 33 15.47 -5.21 9.92
N ASP A 34 15.87 -5.14 11.17
CA ASP A 34 15.03 -4.67 12.27
C ASP A 34 15.84 -3.70 13.14
N TYR A 35 15.78 -2.43 12.79
CA TYR A 35 16.48 -1.33 13.49
C TYR A 35 15.47 -0.28 13.92
N PRO A 36 15.73 0.46 15.02
CA PRO A 36 14.87 1.58 15.41
C PRO A 36 14.68 2.63 14.31
N GLU A 37 15.69 2.81 13.46
CA GLU A 37 15.72 3.82 12.40
C GLU A 37 15.10 3.36 11.09
N GLY A 38 14.79 2.07 10.95
CA GLY A 38 14.28 1.56 9.68
C GLY A 38 13.70 0.16 9.77
N ALA A 39 12.88 -0.16 8.78
CA ALA A 39 12.30 -1.47 8.57
C ALA A 39 12.17 -1.73 7.08
N SER A 40 12.14 -2.98 6.69
CA SER A 40 12.00 -3.38 5.29
C SER A 40 11.07 -4.56 5.15
N ILE A 41 10.33 -4.60 4.06
CA ILE A 41 9.47 -5.72 3.68
C ILE A 41 9.89 -6.25 2.32
N VAL A 42 9.72 -7.55 2.14
CA VAL A 42 10.08 -8.26 0.90
C VAL A 42 8.96 -9.18 0.47
N ASP A 43 8.85 -9.37 -0.84
CA ASP A 43 7.99 -10.40 -1.41
C ASP A 43 8.58 -11.78 -1.07
N PRO A 44 7.85 -12.68 -0.38
CA PRO A 44 8.34 -14.00 -0.05
C PRO A 44 8.69 -14.84 -1.29
N ASP A 45 8.09 -14.54 -2.44
CA ASP A 45 8.37 -15.21 -3.71
C ASP A 45 9.50 -14.54 -4.51
N GLY A 46 9.99 -13.39 -4.05
CA GLY A 46 11.10 -12.67 -4.67
C GLY A 46 10.79 -12.04 -6.03
N VAL A 47 9.51 -11.83 -6.35
CA VAL A 47 9.06 -11.28 -7.65
C VAL A 47 8.93 -9.76 -7.58
N GLY A 48 8.25 -9.25 -6.53
CA GLY A 48 8.05 -7.83 -6.34
C GLY A 48 9.26 -7.13 -5.72
N PRO A 49 9.34 -5.78 -5.81
CA PRO A 49 10.43 -5.03 -5.21
C PRO A 49 10.33 -5.02 -3.68
N ALA A 50 11.46 -4.98 -2.99
CA ALA A 50 11.49 -4.69 -1.57
C ALA A 50 11.09 -3.24 -1.31
N ILE A 51 10.49 -3.00 -0.14
CA ILE A 51 10.09 -1.66 0.31
C ILE A 51 10.73 -1.41 1.68
N GLY A 52 11.59 -0.39 1.74
CA GLY A 52 12.23 0.03 2.98
C GLY A 52 11.62 1.31 3.51
N PHE A 53 11.55 1.44 4.85
CA PHE A 53 11.07 2.64 5.52
C PHE A 53 12.15 3.15 6.45
N LEU A 54 12.51 4.43 6.33
CA LEU A 54 13.48 5.11 7.17
C LEU A 54 12.76 6.07 8.11
N ARG A 55 13.18 6.07 9.38
CA ARG A 55 12.63 7.00 10.35
C ARG A 55 13.04 8.42 10.03
N VAL A 56 12.05 9.30 10.01
CA VAL A 56 12.23 10.75 9.90
C VAL A 56 11.41 11.44 11.01
N PRO A 57 11.88 12.58 11.53
CA PRO A 57 11.16 13.28 12.60
C PRO A 57 9.94 14.06 12.10
N GLU A 58 9.99 14.57 10.87
CA GLU A 58 8.91 15.38 10.30
C GLU A 58 7.70 14.54 9.90
N PRO A 59 6.48 14.97 10.24
CA PRO A 59 5.26 14.31 9.77
C PRO A 59 5.02 14.62 8.29
N LYS A 60 4.22 13.78 7.64
CA LYS A 60 3.76 14.04 6.28
C LYS A 60 2.80 15.22 6.29
N THR A 61 3.10 16.27 5.51
CA THR A 61 2.27 17.49 5.41
C THR A 61 1.76 17.74 3.99
N SER A 62 2.47 17.27 2.98
CA SER A 62 2.09 17.45 1.57
C SER A 62 1.55 16.14 0.99
N LYS A 63 0.78 16.26 -0.11
CA LYS A 63 0.36 15.08 -0.87
C LYS A 63 1.59 14.36 -1.42
N ASN A 64 1.64 13.02 -1.31
CA ASN A 64 2.74 12.26 -1.89
C ASN A 64 2.69 12.31 -3.43
N ARG A 65 3.86 12.29 -4.06
CA ARG A 65 4.00 12.38 -5.52
C ARG A 65 3.92 11.02 -6.21
N LEU A 66 4.27 9.97 -5.48
CA LEU A 66 4.11 8.58 -5.91
C LEU A 66 3.14 7.89 -4.94
N HIS A 67 2.38 6.95 -5.45
CA HIS A 67 1.49 6.14 -4.63
C HIS A 67 1.54 4.67 -5.06
N ILE A 68 1.28 3.79 -4.11
CA ILE A 68 1.13 2.37 -4.39
C ILE A 68 -0.31 2.13 -4.82
N ASP A 69 -0.48 1.35 -5.89
CA ASP A 69 -1.79 0.93 -6.38
C ASP A 69 -1.92 -0.57 -6.17
N ILE A 70 -2.76 -0.96 -5.19
CA ILE A 70 -3.05 -2.38 -4.91
C ILE A 70 -4.05 -2.87 -5.95
N ARG A 71 -3.68 -3.89 -6.71
CA ARG A 71 -4.48 -4.40 -7.82
C ARG A 71 -5.15 -5.72 -7.43
N VAL A 72 -6.46 -5.69 -7.21
CA VAL A 72 -7.26 -6.86 -6.82
C VAL A 72 -8.47 -7.10 -7.75
N ALA A 73 -8.72 -6.21 -8.70
CA ALA A 73 -9.83 -6.34 -9.64
C ALA A 73 -9.70 -7.59 -10.53
N GLY A 74 -8.48 -7.99 -10.86
CA GLY A 74 -8.20 -9.19 -11.66
C GLY A 74 -8.28 -9.00 -13.17
N SER A 75 -8.82 -7.87 -13.63
CA SER A 75 -8.92 -7.50 -15.04
C SER A 75 -9.06 -6.00 -15.17
N ASP A 76 -8.94 -5.48 -16.39
CA ASP A 76 -9.14 -4.05 -16.67
C ASP A 76 -10.64 -3.68 -16.70
N GLU A 77 -11.52 -4.67 -16.80
CA GLU A 77 -12.96 -4.48 -16.71
C GLU A 77 -13.42 -4.72 -15.28
N HIS A 78 -13.97 -3.70 -14.65
CA HIS A 78 -14.44 -3.76 -13.27
C HIS A 78 -15.93 -4.16 -13.25
N ASP A 79 -16.20 -5.45 -13.36
CA ASP A 79 -17.53 -6.02 -13.17
C ASP A 79 -17.92 -6.07 -11.68
N ALA A 80 -19.11 -6.55 -11.37
CA ALA A 80 -19.62 -6.62 -10.01
C ALA A 80 -18.69 -7.42 -9.07
N ALA A 81 -18.10 -8.51 -9.56
CA ALA A 81 -17.19 -9.33 -8.77
C ALA A 81 -15.87 -8.62 -8.49
N ALA A 82 -15.32 -7.90 -9.47
CA ALA A 82 -14.12 -7.08 -9.32
C ALA A 82 -14.36 -5.96 -8.30
N ILE A 83 -15.47 -5.26 -8.42
CA ILE A 83 -15.84 -4.18 -7.48
C ILE A 83 -15.97 -4.73 -6.06
N GLN A 84 -16.55 -5.92 -5.90
CA GLN A 84 -16.65 -6.55 -4.59
C GLN A 84 -15.27 -6.87 -4.00
N ARG A 85 -14.33 -7.39 -4.82
CA ARG A 85 -12.95 -7.62 -4.37
C ARG A 85 -12.26 -6.34 -3.93
N MET A 86 -12.45 -5.26 -4.66
CA MET A 86 -11.89 -3.95 -4.33
C MET A 86 -12.43 -3.43 -2.99
N ARG A 87 -13.74 -3.49 -2.79
CA ARG A 87 -14.39 -3.05 -1.55
C ARG A 87 -14.04 -3.93 -0.36
N THR A 88 -13.94 -5.24 -0.55
CA THR A 88 -13.51 -6.18 0.49
C THR A 88 -12.07 -5.89 0.91
N LYS A 89 -11.18 -5.66 -0.06
CA LYS A 89 -9.79 -5.30 0.25
C LYS A 89 -9.69 -3.98 1.01
N ALA A 90 -10.42 -2.96 0.58
CA ALA A 90 -10.45 -1.67 1.27
C ALA A 90 -10.92 -1.83 2.73
N ALA A 91 -11.96 -2.62 2.97
CA ALA A 91 -12.45 -2.89 4.33
C ALA A 91 -11.44 -3.63 5.20
N GLU A 92 -10.72 -4.60 4.64
CA GLU A 92 -9.61 -5.28 5.32
C GLU A 92 -8.51 -4.31 5.74
N LEU A 93 -8.13 -3.41 4.84
CA LEU A 93 -7.09 -2.41 5.09
C LEU A 93 -7.49 -1.41 6.17
N VAL A 94 -8.75 -1.02 6.23
CA VAL A 94 -9.28 -0.18 7.33
C VAL A 94 -9.09 -0.87 8.67
N LYS A 95 -9.33 -2.17 8.76
CA LYS A 95 -9.10 -2.95 10.00
C LYS A 95 -7.62 -2.97 10.41
N LEU A 96 -6.70 -2.83 9.45
CA LEU A 96 -5.26 -2.78 9.68
C LEU A 96 -4.76 -1.36 10.02
N GLY A 97 -5.60 -0.35 9.94
CA GLY A 97 -5.26 1.02 10.30
C GLY A 97 -5.29 2.04 9.16
N ALA A 98 -5.70 1.64 7.95
CA ALA A 98 -5.90 2.58 6.86
C ALA A 98 -7.19 3.40 7.03
N VAL A 99 -7.28 4.51 6.32
CA VAL A 99 -8.48 5.33 6.23
C VAL A 99 -8.98 5.30 4.78
N GLN A 100 -10.25 4.99 4.58
CA GLN A 100 -10.88 5.13 3.28
C GLN A 100 -11.31 6.59 3.08
N VAL A 101 -10.86 7.21 1.98
CA VAL A 101 -11.15 8.61 1.69
C VAL A 101 -12.37 8.73 0.80
N ARG A 102 -12.38 8.04 -0.35
CA ARG A 102 -13.48 8.09 -1.31
C ARG A 102 -13.38 6.97 -2.33
N GLU A 103 -14.48 6.72 -3.00
CA GLU A 103 -14.53 5.90 -4.21
C GLU A 103 -14.50 6.80 -5.45
N GLU A 104 -13.81 6.39 -6.49
CA GLU A 104 -13.79 7.05 -7.80
C GLU A 104 -14.37 6.11 -8.85
N PHE A 105 -15.09 6.67 -9.83
CA PHE A 105 -15.82 5.90 -10.84
C PHE A 105 -15.43 6.34 -12.25
N TRP A 106 -15.30 5.38 -13.17
CA TRP A 106 -15.16 5.68 -14.60
C TRP A 106 -16.50 6.06 -15.23
N ALA A 107 -17.58 5.45 -14.73
CA ALA A 107 -18.95 5.67 -15.19
C ALA A 107 -19.89 5.31 -14.04
N PRO A 108 -21.18 5.68 -14.09
CA PRO A 108 -22.15 5.31 -13.07
C PRO A 108 -22.12 3.79 -12.79
N GLY A 109 -21.88 3.42 -11.53
CA GLY A 109 -21.81 2.03 -11.09
C GLY A 109 -20.55 1.27 -11.47
N VAL A 110 -19.57 1.89 -12.13
CA VAL A 110 -18.30 1.27 -12.51
C VAL A 110 -17.17 1.85 -11.66
N LEU A 111 -16.90 1.21 -10.54
CA LEU A 111 -15.86 1.64 -9.61
C LEU A 111 -14.47 1.53 -10.24
N ALA A 112 -13.75 2.64 -10.30
CA ALA A 112 -12.39 2.70 -10.82
C ALA A 112 -11.36 2.38 -9.75
N ASN A 113 -11.44 3.09 -8.62
CA ASN A 113 -10.50 2.98 -7.51
C ASN A 113 -11.18 3.33 -6.18
N VAL A 114 -10.65 2.77 -5.11
CA VAL A 114 -10.88 3.27 -3.75
C VAL A 114 -9.63 4.01 -3.31
N ILE A 115 -9.77 5.28 -2.99
CA ILE A 115 -8.66 6.12 -2.52
C ILE A 115 -8.56 6.00 -1.01
N MET A 116 -7.36 5.71 -0.53
CA MET A 116 -7.11 5.41 0.88
C MET A 116 -5.87 6.15 1.39
N LEU A 117 -5.76 6.22 2.71
CA LEU A 117 -4.56 6.67 3.41
C LEU A 117 -4.02 5.52 4.25
N ASP A 118 -2.69 5.35 4.25
CA ASP A 118 -2.04 4.41 5.14
C ASP A 118 -1.98 4.97 6.58
N PRO A 119 -1.49 4.23 7.57
CA PRO A 119 -1.46 4.70 8.96
C PRO A 119 -0.69 6.00 9.21
N GLU A 120 0.16 6.43 8.30
CA GLU A 120 0.87 7.71 8.38
C GLU A 120 0.34 8.78 7.43
N GLY A 121 -0.81 8.52 6.80
CA GLY A 121 -1.47 9.48 5.93
C GLY A 121 -0.96 9.49 4.49
N ASN A 122 -0.21 8.49 4.06
CA ASN A 122 0.23 8.39 2.67
C ASN A 122 -0.92 7.89 1.80
N GLU A 123 -1.18 8.59 0.69
CA GLU A 123 -2.24 8.24 -0.25
C GLU A 123 -1.87 6.98 -1.04
N PHE A 124 -2.82 6.07 -1.19
CA PHE A 124 -2.72 4.90 -2.04
C PHE A 124 -4.09 4.52 -2.59
N CYS A 125 -4.12 3.61 -3.55
CA CYS A 125 -5.36 3.16 -4.20
C CYS A 125 -5.54 1.66 -4.11
N VAL A 126 -6.80 1.23 -4.12
CA VAL A 126 -7.21 -0.15 -4.35
C VAL A 126 -8.02 -0.20 -5.65
N GLY A 127 -7.52 -0.95 -6.63
CA GLY A 127 -8.16 -1.07 -7.94
C GLY A 127 -8.07 -2.44 -8.58
#